data_d1d0cc13c70cc0405fc2682874527974
#
_entry.id   d1d0cc13c70cc0405fc2682874527974
#
_cell.length_a   1.000
_cell.length_b   1.000
_cell.length_c   1.000
_cell.angle_alpha   90.00
_cell.angle_beta   90.00
_cell.angle_gamma   90.00
#
_symmetry.space_group_name_H-M   'P 1'
#
loop_
_entity.id
_entity.type
_entity.pdbx_description
1 polymer ?
#
loop_
_entity_poly.entity_id
_entity_poly.type
_entity_poly.pdbx_seq_one_letter_code
_entity_poly.pdbx_strand_id
1 'polypeptide(L)'
;MKKLRYAVVIPAVAGTMLAGFTPAFAGPEAAKQQPLNSTNIPAQYANQKLDWHKCTANELPSAPPPGAENIECATYRSPRNWYKTNEGIDLTIAVSRLAATSGTATASVITNPGGPGAPGRNFPARLRNQTKLRANQEIIGLDPRGTGKSTNITCGNAIGTGSDLDPRDRSRANLNLILDATKYAADSCQVKSGELGPLINTAQTVRDIDLLRALLGRDKINWVGYSAGTWLGAHYAQQFPTRTGRFLLDSSTEFTTTWQNSFDGQPLGFERRWRQDFLPWMGKYDKVYGFGKNGEAARQSYEKVRFALTQNPVEVDGVPVSANALDSTIASYLYSKRNFTALADYLVNLKTLTEGSGSQQQKATAAQKVKAETVDADGVIGPQPLFVPSDGDAYNASFWSIPCNEGPWTGNRQSVIRQSQKLIDRDLPLLGAGWLIQPCIFWKNKPVDLPKLDGRGVPPVLIVQSVHDPATPIEGATRAHRAFANSRMITVTGEGDHGIYAGGNTGVDKVVEDYLVDGKVPNDQSLPGLPLPVPAGG
;
A
#
# COMPACT_ATOMS: atom_id res chain seq x y z
N MET A 1 40.13 -35.73 48.01
CA MET A 1 41.56 -35.46 48.22
C MET A 1 41.88 -34.15 47.51
N LYS A 2 42.46 -33.25 48.28
CA LYS A 2 42.99 -31.90 47.91
C LYS A 2 42.10 -30.92 47.14
N LYS A 3 41.44 -30.05 47.91
CA LYS A 3 40.86 -28.77 47.49
C LYS A 3 41.99 -27.75 47.29
N LEU A 4 42.03 -27.11 46.11
CA LEU A 4 42.88 -25.94 45.88
C LEU A 4 42.01 -24.69 45.95
N ARG A 5 42.29 -23.84 46.91
CA ARG A 5 41.72 -22.50 47.06
C ARG A 5 42.69 -21.50 46.40
N TYR A 6 42.23 -20.70 45.46
CA TYR A 6 42.95 -19.52 44.99
C TYR A 6 42.38 -18.28 45.70
N ALA A 7 43.27 -17.58 46.41
CA ALA A 7 42.99 -16.27 46.96
C ALA A 7 43.28 -15.21 45.90
N VAL A 8 42.33 -14.29 45.72
CA VAL A 8 42.50 -13.10 44.89
C VAL A 8 42.96 -11.97 45.81
N VAL A 9 44.17 -11.46 45.54
CA VAL A 9 44.73 -10.25 46.18
C VAL A 9 44.32 -9.05 45.37
N ILE A 10 43.64 -8.08 45.99
CA ILE A 10 43.31 -6.78 45.40
C ILE A 10 44.33 -5.76 45.88
N PRO A 11 45.09 -5.06 45.03
CA PRO A 11 45.88 -3.92 45.45
C PRO A 11 45.02 -2.66 45.48
N ALA A 12 44.98 -2.00 46.63
CA ALA A 12 44.44 -0.65 46.78
C ALA A 12 45.41 0.36 46.14
N VAL A 13 44.92 1.11 45.18
CA VAL A 13 45.62 2.29 44.64
C VAL A 13 44.89 3.54 45.10
N ALA A 14 45.55 4.35 45.91
CA ALA A 14 45.11 5.67 46.29
C ALA A 14 45.24 6.61 45.07
N GLY A 15 44.10 7.10 44.56
CA GLY A 15 44.06 8.04 43.45
C GLY A 15 43.75 9.45 43.91
N THR A 16 44.65 10.35 43.62
CA THR A 16 44.51 11.81 43.75
C THR A 16 43.36 12.36 42.95
N MET A 17 42.52 13.16 43.57
CA MET A 17 41.45 13.94 42.87
C MET A 17 42.12 15.02 41.97
N LEU A 18 42.01 14.82 40.69
CA LEU A 18 42.16 15.89 39.70
C LEU A 18 40.73 16.26 39.25
N ALA A 19 40.34 17.50 39.58
CA ALA A 19 39.12 18.11 39.04
C ALA A 19 39.25 18.27 37.55
N GLY A 20 38.69 17.31 36.79
CA GLY A 20 38.58 17.37 35.33
C GLY A 20 37.31 18.11 34.95
N PHE A 21 37.46 19.26 34.29
CA PHE A 21 36.39 19.91 33.53
C PHE A 21 35.89 18.93 32.46
N THR A 22 34.70 18.37 32.64
CA THR A 22 34.00 17.70 31.54
C THR A 22 33.40 18.79 30.66
N PRO A 23 33.76 18.88 29.37
CA PRO A 23 33.01 19.69 28.45
C PRO A 23 31.62 19.03 28.35
N ALA A 24 30.56 19.78 28.72
CA ALA A 24 29.20 19.41 28.41
C ALA A 24 29.09 19.37 26.88
N PHE A 25 29.07 18.18 26.31
CA PHE A 25 28.55 17.99 24.98
C PHE A 25 27.09 18.39 25.01
N ALA A 26 26.78 19.61 24.59
CA ALA A 26 25.45 19.99 24.20
C ALA A 26 25.02 19.00 23.13
N GLY A 27 24.10 18.09 23.46
CA GLY A 27 23.43 17.27 22.47
C GLY A 27 22.85 18.19 21.40
N PRO A 28 22.78 17.73 20.13
CA PRO A 28 22.20 18.56 19.09
C PRO A 28 20.83 19.04 19.56
N GLU A 29 20.70 20.36 19.73
CA GLU A 29 19.43 21.02 19.98
C GLU A 29 18.47 20.47 18.93
N ALA A 30 17.38 19.84 19.36
CA ALA A 30 16.33 19.39 18.47
C ALA A 30 15.87 20.64 17.70
N ALA A 31 16.29 20.73 16.44
CA ALA A 31 15.88 21.81 15.57
C ALA A 31 14.37 21.89 15.67
N LYS A 32 13.84 22.98 16.23
CA LYS A 32 12.41 23.25 16.24
C LYS A 32 12.00 23.17 14.80
N GLN A 33 11.22 22.13 14.45
CA GLN A 33 10.64 22.01 13.14
C GLN A 33 9.90 23.32 12.88
N GLN A 34 10.35 24.08 11.88
CA GLN A 34 9.62 25.27 11.46
C GLN A 34 8.19 24.84 11.17
N PRO A 35 7.19 25.66 11.54
CA PRO A 35 5.81 25.32 11.23
C PRO A 35 5.69 24.96 9.75
N LEU A 36 4.91 23.93 9.44
CA LEU A 36 4.61 23.41 8.09
C LEU A 36 4.10 24.49 7.10
N ASN A 37 3.98 25.74 7.54
CA ASN A 37 3.37 26.87 6.85
C ASN A 37 4.31 27.66 5.91
N SER A 38 5.60 27.32 5.75
CA SER A 38 6.39 28.00 4.73
C SER A 38 5.98 27.47 3.35
N THR A 39 5.16 28.25 2.68
CA THR A 39 4.63 27.98 1.33
C THR A 39 5.64 28.30 0.23
N ASN A 40 6.84 28.77 0.56
CA ASN A 40 7.82 29.23 -0.41
C ASN A 40 8.66 28.07 -0.91
N ILE A 41 8.48 27.72 -2.17
CA ILE A 41 9.37 26.83 -2.91
C ILE A 41 10.63 27.63 -3.25
N PRO A 42 11.86 27.17 -2.88
CA PRO A 42 13.08 27.87 -3.25
C PRO A 42 13.22 28.02 -4.78
N ALA A 43 13.69 29.18 -5.24
CA ALA A 43 13.76 29.52 -6.65
C ALA A 43 14.51 28.48 -7.50
N GLN A 44 15.54 27.86 -6.95
CA GLN A 44 16.33 26.81 -7.62
C GLN A 44 15.49 25.56 -7.99
N TYR A 45 14.39 25.31 -7.28
CA TYR A 45 13.45 24.24 -7.62
C TYR A 45 12.26 24.75 -8.42
N ALA A 46 11.73 25.94 -8.08
CA ALA A 46 10.58 26.53 -8.77
C ALA A 46 10.86 26.92 -10.22
N ASN A 47 12.10 27.22 -10.59
CA ASN A 47 12.48 27.67 -11.93
C ASN A 47 12.83 26.51 -12.88
N GLN A 48 12.66 25.26 -12.47
CA GLN A 48 12.84 24.11 -13.35
C GLN A 48 11.74 24.06 -14.42
N LYS A 49 12.03 23.38 -15.51
CA LYS A 49 11.03 23.04 -16.54
C LYS A 49 10.89 21.54 -16.63
N LEU A 50 9.65 21.07 -16.81
CA LEU A 50 9.37 19.68 -17.12
C LEU A 50 9.62 19.44 -18.62
N ASP A 51 10.63 18.65 -18.93
CA ASP A 51 10.98 18.27 -20.30
C ASP A 51 10.20 17.02 -20.69
N TRP A 52 8.98 17.23 -21.21
CA TRP A 52 8.08 16.15 -21.58
C TRP A 52 8.54 15.47 -22.86
N HIS A 53 8.70 14.16 -22.82
CA HIS A 53 9.08 13.32 -23.96
C HIS A 53 8.26 12.03 -23.96
N LYS A 54 8.19 11.36 -25.11
CA LYS A 54 7.58 10.03 -25.17
C LYS A 54 8.35 9.08 -24.27
N CYS A 55 7.64 8.37 -23.37
CA CYS A 55 8.30 7.45 -22.44
C CYS A 55 9.11 6.40 -23.19
N THR A 56 10.34 6.18 -22.76
CA THR A 56 11.21 5.11 -23.26
C THR A 56 10.82 3.76 -22.67
N ALA A 57 11.31 2.67 -23.25
CA ALA A 57 11.04 1.32 -22.73
C ALA A 57 11.52 1.13 -21.29
N ASN A 58 12.60 1.81 -20.88
CA ASN A 58 13.12 1.74 -19.50
C ASN A 58 12.28 2.54 -18.49
N GLU A 59 11.43 3.43 -18.95
CA GLU A 59 10.55 4.24 -18.13
C GLU A 59 9.17 3.62 -17.96
N LEU A 60 8.80 2.70 -18.83
CA LEU A 60 7.56 1.92 -18.73
C LEU A 60 7.84 0.59 -18.03
N PRO A 61 6.83 -0.05 -17.41
CA PRO A 61 6.96 -1.43 -16.94
C PRO A 61 7.18 -2.39 -18.11
N SER A 62 7.69 -3.59 -17.81
CA SER A 62 7.91 -4.66 -18.81
C SER A 62 6.62 -5.05 -19.54
N ALA A 63 5.47 -4.97 -18.85
CA ALA A 63 4.14 -5.15 -19.42
C ALA A 63 3.29 -3.88 -19.20
N PRO A 64 3.44 -2.86 -20.05
CA PRO A 64 2.72 -1.61 -19.86
C PRO A 64 1.20 -1.82 -20.04
N PRO A 65 0.38 -1.18 -19.20
CA PRO A 65 -1.07 -1.28 -19.33
C PRO A 65 -1.54 -0.64 -20.65
N PRO A 66 -2.68 -1.08 -21.22
CA PRO A 66 -3.25 -0.46 -22.40
C PRO A 66 -3.43 1.05 -22.21
N GLY A 67 -2.98 1.85 -23.18
CA GLY A 67 -3.00 3.32 -23.12
C GLY A 67 -1.70 3.94 -22.60
N ALA A 68 -0.75 3.14 -22.11
CA ALA A 68 0.56 3.63 -21.68
C ALA A 68 1.41 4.16 -22.86
N GLU A 69 1.14 3.71 -24.07
CA GLU A 69 1.79 4.20 -25.30
C GLU A 69 1.55 5.69 -25.59
N ASN A 70 0.51 6.26 -24.99
CA ASN A 70 0.13 7.67 -25.12
C ASN A 70 0.61 8.55 -23.96
N ILE A 71 1.43 7.99 -23.06
CA ILE A 71 1.94 8.69 -21.89
C ILE A 71 3.30 9.33 -22.23
N GLU A 72 3.46 10.58 -21.84
CA GLU A 72 4.74 11.29 -21.85
C GLU A 72 5.39 11.21 -20.46
N CYS A 73 6.70 11.18 -20.42
CA CYS A 73 7.51 11.14 -19.21
C CYS A 73 8.32 12.42 -19.03
N ALA A 74 8.60 12.76 -17.78
CA ALA A 74 9.53 13.81 -17.41
C ALA A 74 10.08 13.55 -15.99
N THR A 75 11.08 14.30 -15.60
CA THR A 75 11.61 14.31 -14.24
C THR A 75 11.81 15.74 -13.75
N TYR A 76 11.85 15.92 -12.44
CA TYR A 76 12.27 17.15 -11.81
C TYR A 76 13.09 16.86 -10.55
N ARG A 77 13.90 17.84 -10.14
CA ARG A 77 14.68 17.75 -8.91
C ARG A 77 13.87 18.26 -7.73
N SER A 78 13.96 17.56 -6.61
CA SER A 78 13.37 17.95 -5.32
C SER A 78 14.44 17.90 -4.23
N PRO A 79 14.41 18.78 -3.21
CA PRO A 79 15.36 18.69 -2.12
C PRO A 79 15.19 17.36 -1.38
N ARG A 80 16.31 16.76 -0.96
CA ARG A 80 16.29 15.56 -0.14
C ARG A 80 15.43 15.78 1.12
N ASN A 81 15.57 16.95 1.74
CA ASN A 81 14.83 17.33 2.93
C ASN A 81 14.22 18.74 2.77
N TRP A 82 12.90 18.83 2.73
CA TRP A 82 12.18 20.10 2.59
C TRP A 82 12.35 21.06 3.78
N TYR A 83 12.82 20.58 4.93
CA TYR A 83 13.14 21.41 6.08
C TYR A 83 14.58 21.94 6.07
N LYS A 84 15.41 21.42 5.15
CA LYS A 84 16.82 21.74 4.99
C LYS A 84 17.19 21.72 3.51
N THR A 85 16.60 22.61 2.74
CA THR A 85 16.66 22.60 1.27
C THR A 85 18.05 22.86 0.67
N ASN A 86 19.01 23.30 1.48
CA ASN A 86 20.39 23.52 1.06
C ASN A 86 21.35 22.40 1.49
N GLU A 87 20.82 21.33 2.11
CA GLU A 87 21.62 20.22 2.60
C GLU A 87 21.38 18.94 1.79
N GLY A 88 22.47 18.28 1.43
CA GLY A 88 22.45 16.97 0.77
C GLY A 88 22.28 17.03 -0.73
N ILE A 89 22.14 15.86 -1.32
CA ILE A 89 21.98 15.67 -2.76
C ILE A 89 20.49 15.73 -3.08
N ASP A 90 20.13 16.47 -4.13
CA ASP A 90 18.75 16.53 -4.64
C ASP A 90 18.25 15.14 -5.06
N LEU A 91 16.95 14.94 -4.88
CA LEU A 91 16.27 13.77 -5.41
C LEU A 91 15.78 14.03 -6.84
N THR A 92 15.74 12.99 -7.63
CA THR A 92 15.00 12.96 -8.89
C THR A 92 13.60 12.43 -8.61
N ILE A 93 12.58 13.15 -9.05
CA ILE A 93 11.18 12.72 -9.00
C ILE A 93 10.70 12.48 -10.43
N ALA A 94 10.22 11.27 -10.68
CA ALA A 94 9.73 10.85 -11.98
C ALA A 94 8.22 11.04 -12.10
N VAL A 95 7.79 11.64 -13.21
CA VAL A 95 6.39 11.95 -13.49
C VAL A 95 6.01 11.51 -14.89
N SER A 96 4.72 11.38 -15.11
CA SER A 96 4.16 11.14 -16.43
C SER A 96 2.95 12.02 -16.69
N ARG A 97 2.57 12.14 -17.95
CA ARG A 97 1.43 12.91 -18.39
C ARG A 97 0.65 12.16 -19.47
N LEU A 98 -0.66 12.05 -19.27
CA LEU A 98 -1.60 11.75 -20.33
C LEU A 98 -2.30 13.07 -20.69
N ALA A 99 -1.97 13.61 -21.87
CA ALA A 99 -2.41 14.93 -22.29
C ALA A 99 -3.94 15.04 -22.44
N ALA A 100 -4.47 16.25 -22.29
CA ALA A 100 -5.87 16.54 -22.57
C ALA A 100 -6.18 16.31 -24.05
N THR A 101 -7.37 15.77 -24.36
CA THR A 101 -7.74 15.42 -25.75
C THR A 101 -8.06 16.64 -26.60
N SER A 102 -8.37 17.80 -26.02
CA SER A 102 -8.51 19.07 -26.73
C SER A 102 -7.17 19.70 -27.16
N GLY A 103 -6.04 19.13 -26.74
CA GLY A 103 -4.71 19.69 -26.98
C GLY A 103 -4.30 20.79 -26.00
N THR A 104 -5.24 21.37 -25.25
CA THR A 104 -4.95 22.42 -24.24
C THR A 104 -5.57 22.05 -22.90
N ALA A 105 -4.72 21.79 -21.91
CA ALA A 105 -5.18 21.48 -20.56
C ALA A 105 -5.52 22.75 -19.77
N THR A 106 -6.75 22.84 -19.28
CA THR A 106 -7.19 23.92 -18.37
C THR A 106 -6.95 23.61 -16.90
N ALA A 107 -6.76 22.32 -16.57
CA ALA A 107 -6.45 21.85 -15.24
C ALA A 107 -5.57 20.58 -15.29
N SER A 108 -4.93 20.27 -14.18
CA SER A 108 -4.14 19.05 -14.01
C SER A 108 -4.73 18.21 -12.89
N VAL A 109 -4.95 16.91 -13.16
CA VAL A 109 -5.35 15.91 -12.18
C VAL A 109 -4.13 15.08 -11.83
N ILE A 110 -3.63 15.19 -10.62
CA ILE A 110 -2.58 14.29 -10.14
C ILE A 110 -3.22 13.00 -9.61
N THR A 111 -2.66 11.88 -9.99
CA THR A 111 -3.16 10.55 -9.62
C THR A 111 -2.18 9.84 -8.69
N ASN A 112 -2.71 9.06 -7.73
CA ASN A 112 -1.89 8.21 -6.88
C ASN A 112 -2.61 6.87 -6.60
N PRO A 113 -1.96 5.72 -6.86
CA PRO A 113 -2.54 4.40 -6.65
C PRO A 113 -2.66 3.98 -5.18
N GLY A 114 -1.87 4.59 -4.30
CA GLY A 114 -1.82 4.23 -2.89
C GLY A 114 -0.57 3.43 -2.50
N GLY A 115 -0.75 2.27 -1.99
CA GLY A 115 0.24 1.44 -1.35
C GLY A 115 0.12 1.51 0.18
N PRO A 116 0.89 2.35 0.91
CA PRO A 116 1.58 3.58 0.52
C PRO A 116 2.86 3.37 -0.28
N GLY A 117 3.27 4.38 -1.02
CA GLY A 117 4.54 4.38 -1.76
C GLY A 117 4.52 3.62 -3.09
N ALA A 118 3.37 3.21 -3.60
CA ALA A 118 3.31 2.58 -4.91
C ALA A 118 3.70 3.56 -6.04
N PRO A 119 4.44 3.09 -7.07
CA PRO A 119 4.79 3.90 -8.22
C PRO A 119 3.53 4.27 -9.02
N GLY A 120 3.38 5.54 -9.38
CA GLY A 120 2.15 6.07 -9.96
C GLY A 120 2.26 6.53 -11.41
N ARG A 121 3.45 6.50 -12.04
CA ARG A 121 3.63 7.01 -13.40
C ARG A 121 2.76 6.32 -14.46
N ASN A 122 2.46 5.04 -14.32
CA ASN A 122 1.61 4.33 -15.26
C ASN A 122 0.11 4.48 -14.97
N PHE A 123 -0.22 5.11 -13.84
CA PHE A 123 -1.60 5.21 -13.37
C PHE A 123 -2.51 6.08 -14.24
N PRO A 124 -2.04 7.13 -14.94
CA PRO A 124 -2.87 7.85 -15.90
C PRO A 124 -3.55 6.98 -16.95
N ALA A 125 -2.94 5.85 -17.34
CA ALA A 125 -3.53 4.88 -18.27
C ALA A 125 -4.88 4.30 -17.76
N ARG A 126 -5.08 4.18 -16.44
CA ARG A 126 -6.36 3.75 -15.85
C ARG A 126 -7.50 4.68 -16.21
N LEU A 127 -7.21 5.99 -16.31
CA LEU A 127 -8.21 7.02 -16.61
C LEU A 127 -8.35 7.33 -18.11
N ARG A 128 -7.71 6.54 -19.01
CA ARG A 128 -7.70 6.80 -20.44
C ARG A 128 -9.08 6.88 -21.10
N ASN A 129 -10.05 6.15 -20.54
CA ASN A 129 -11.42 6.07 -21.06
C ASN A 129 -12.36 7.10 -20.43
N GLN A 130 -11.89 7.91 -19.49
CA GLN A 130 -12.69 8.96 -18.84
C GLN A 130 -12.73 10.20 -19.74
N THR A 131 -13.55 10.14 -20.79
CA THR A 131 -13.57 11.10 -21.90
C THR A 131 -13.91 12.51 -21.46
N LYS A 132 -14.87 12.67 -20.55
CA LYS A 132 -15.29 13.96 -20.01
C LYS A 132 -14.15 14.59 -19.18
N LEU A 133 -13.48 13.82 -18.34
CA LEU A 133 -12.33 14.28 -17.56
C LEU A 133 -11.20 14.70 -18.48
N ARG A 134 -10.86 13.87 -19.46
CA ARG A 134 -9.74 14.09 -20.38
C ARG A 134 -9.98 15.18 -21.43
N ALA A 135 -11.21 15.61 -21.62
CA ALA A 135 -11.49 16.63 -22.63
C ALA A 135 -10.60 17.87 -22.43
N ASN A 136 -10.51 18.38 -21.21
CA ASN A 136 -9.80 19.63 -20.89
C ASN A 136 -8.85 19.51 -19.69
N GLN A 137 -8.62 18.31 -19.15
CA GLN A 137 -7.70 18.08 -18.05
C GLN A 137 -6.62 17.09 -18.47
N GLU A 138 -5.38 17.43 -18.21
CA GLU A 138 -4.28 16.48 -18.30
C GLU A 138 -4.23 15.62 -17.03
N ILE A 139 -3.84 14.36 -17.17
CA ILE A 139 -3.73 13.42 -16.06
C ILE A 139 -2.26 13.16 -15.80
N ILE A 140 -1.83 13.44 -14.58
CA ILE A 140 -0.43 13.37 -14.15
C ILE A 140 -0.25 12.16 -13.24
N GLY A 141 0.73 11.33 -13.57
CA GLY A 141 1.24 10.25 -12.72
C GLY A 141 2.51 10.68 -12.02
N LEU A 142 2.74 10.15 -10.83
CA LEU A 142 3.90 10.47 -10.00
C LEU A 142 4.41 9.20 -9.35
N ASP A 143 5.71 8.92 -9.49
CA ASP A 143 6.39 7.99 -8.60
C ASP A 143 6.84 8.79 -7.36
N PRO A 144 6.30 8.51 -6.16
CA PRO A 144 6.74 9.20 -4.96
C PRO A 144 8.24 9.00 -4.70
N ARG A 145 8.86 9.91 -3.93
CA ARG A 145 10.21 9.67 -3.41
C ARG A 145 10.31 8.29 -2.76
N GLY A 146 11.37 7.57 -3.00
CA GLY A 146 11.63 6.24 -2.46
C GLY A 146 11.29 5.09 -3.40
N THR A 147 10.56 5.31 -4.49
CA THR A 147 10.04 4.22 -5.33
C THR A 147 10.03 4.55 -6.82
N GLY A 148 9.80 3.53 -7.64
CA GLY A 148 9.65 3.64 -9.10
C GLY A 148 10.91 4.16 -9.77
N LYS A 149 10.77 5.09 -10.71
CA LYS A 149 11.89 5.77 -11.36
C LYS A 149 12.31 7.07 -10.66
N SER A 150 11.71 7.40 -9.51
CA SER A 150 12.21 8.41 -8.60
C SER A 150 13.44 7.89 -7.85
N THR A 151 14.14 8.76 -7.12
CA THR A 151 15.26 8.32 -6.25
C THR A 151 14.74 7.31 -5.23
N ASN A 152 15.25 6.08 -5.28
CA ASN A 152 14.78 4.92 -4.54
C ASN A 152 15.43 4.75 -3.16
N ILE A 153 14.74 4.02 -2.30
CA ILE A 153 15.28 3.36 -1.11
C ILE A 153 15.25 1.85 -1.29
N THR A 154 15.86 1.11 -0.38
CA THR A 154 15.90 -0.36 -0.41
C THR A 154 15.96 -0.95 0.99
N CYS A 155 15.43 -2.14 1.15
CA CYS A 155 15.64 -3.00 2.32
C CYS A 155 16.67 -4.11 2.04
N GLY A 156 17.32 -4.10 0.87
CA GLY A 156 18.28 -5.14 0.47
C GLY A 156 17.64 -6.50 0.32
N ASN A 157 16.40 -6.56 -0.18
CA ASN A 157 15.57 -7.76 -0.35
C ASN A 157 15.26 -8.51 0.97
N ALA A 158 15.35 -7.83 2.11
CA ALA A 158 15.13 -8.46 3.41
C ALA A 158 13.64 -8.69 3.74
N ILE A 159 12.71 -8.02 3.06
CA ILE A 159 11.27 -8.04 3.41
C ILE A 159 10.64 -9.43 3.20
N GLY A 160 11.09 -10.21 2.23
CA GLY A 160 10.61 -11.57 2.00
C GLY A 160 11.13 -12.62 2.99
N THR A 161 12.03 -12.26 3.91
CA THR A 161 12.59 -13.21 4.88
C THR A 161 11.51 -13.78 5.77
N GLY A 162 11.41 -15.12 5.83
CA GLY A 162 10.44 -15.84 6.66
C GLY A 162 9.01 -15.86 6.08
N SER A 163 8.83 -15.53 4.80
CA SER A 163 7.52 -15.58 4.13
C SER A 163 6.93 -17.00 4.02
N ASP A 164 7.74 -18.04 4.17
CA ASP A 164 7.37 -19.45 4.23
C ASP A 164 6.86 -19.89 5.60
N LEU A 165 7.15 -19.12 6.66
CA LEU A 165 6.68 -19.43 8.01
C LEU A 165 5.16 -19.22 8.12
N ASP A 166 4.45 -20.25 8.60
CA ASP A 166 3.00 -20.18 8.76
C ASP A 166 2.60 -19.47 10.06
N PRO A 167 1.98 -18.26 10.02
CA PRO A 167 1.56 -17.57 11.22
C PRO A 167 0.39 -18.25 11.96
N ARG A 168 -0.27 -19.27 11.36
CA ARG A 168 -1.25 -20.11 12.06
C ARG A 168 -0.60 -21.21 12.89
N ASP A 169 0.68 -21.52 12.67
CA ASP A 169 1.47 -22.28 13.65
C ASP A 169 1.80 -21.36 14.84
N ARG A 170 1.05 -21.54 15.92
CA ARG A 170 1.14 -20.74 17.15
C ARG A 170 2.21 -21.23 18.11
N SER A 171 3.07 -22.16 17.71
CA SER A 171 4.20 -22.58 18.52
C SER A 171 5.13 -21.39 18.82
N ARG A 172 5.64 -21.34 20.05
CA ARG A 172 6.53 -20.27 20.48
C ARG A 172 7.76 -20.12 19.58
N ALA A 173 8.28 -21.24 19.10
CA ALA A 173 9.45 -21.25 18.22
C ALA A 173 9.13 -20.56 16.90
N ASN A 174 8.04 -20.94 16.23
CA ASN A 174 7.62 -20.35 14.95
C ASN A 174 7.30 -18.85 15.07
N LEU A 175 6.52 -18.44 16.11
CA LEU A 175 6.21 -17.04 16.32
C LEU A 175 7.46 -16.19 16.57
N ASN A 176 8.46 -16.73 17.27
CA ASN A 176 9.74 -16.01 17.46
C ASN A 176 10.50 -15.89 16.14
N LEU A 177 10.56 -16.93 15.30
CA LEU A 177 11.21 -16.86 13.99
C LEU A 177 10.56 -15.80 13.10
N ILE A 178 9.22 -15.73 13.04
CA ILE A 178 8.49 -14.70 12.29
C ILE A 178 8.88 -13.30 12.78
N LEU A 179 8.91 -13.08 14.09
CA LEU A 179 9.26 -11.78 14.66
C LEU A 179 10.74 -11.44 14.53
N ASP A 180 11.64 -12.43 14.51
CA ASP A 180 13.06 -12.22 14.23
C ASP A 180 13.27 -11.84 12.76
N ALA A 181 12.59 -12.50 11.83
CA ALA A 181 12.58 -12.16 10.41
C ALA A 181 12.02 -10.74 10.18
N THR A 182 10.90 -10.40 10.82
CA THR A 182 10.30 -9.06 10.76
C THR A 182 11.26 -7.99 11.27
N LYS A 183 11.94 -8.27 12.40
CA LYS A 183 12.95 -7.35 12.96
C LYS A 183 14.15 -7.20 12.03
N TYR A 184 14.66 -8.31 11.49
CA TYR A 184 15.76 -8.29 10.54
C TYR A 184 15.43 -7.42 9.32
N ALA A 185 14.24 -7.59 8.73
CA ALA A 185 13.80 -6.79 7.61
C ALA A 185 13.67 -5.29 8.00
N ALA A 186 13.08 -4.98 9.15
CA ALA A 186 12.96 -3.60 9.63
C ALA A 186 14.33 -2.94 9.88
N ASP A 187 15.27 -3.64 10.50
CA ASP A 187 16.64 -3.15 10.71
C ASP A 187 17.37 -2.97 9.36
N SER A 188 17.21 -3.91 8.41
CA SER A 188 17.81 -3.83 7.08
C SER A 188 17.28 -2.62 6.30
N CYS A 189 15.97 -2.37 6.31
CA CYS A 189 15.37 -1.20 5.66
C CYS A 189 15.99 0.10 6.17
N GLN A 190 16.12 0.26 7.50
CA GLN A 190 16.67 1.47 8.10
C GLN A 190 18.14 1.67 7.75
N VAL A 191 18.94 0.59 7.75
CA VAL A 191 20.38 0.66 7.43
C VAL A 191 20.61 0.89 5.94
N LYS A 192 19.92 0.12 5.07
CA LYS A 192 20.14 0.16 3.63
C LYS A 192 19.58 1.42 2.96
N SER A 193 18.51 1.98 3.49
CA SER A 193 17.94 3.24 3.00
C SER A 193 18.73 4.47 3.45
N GLY A 194 19.67 4.33 4.39
CA GLY A 194 20.58 5.37 4.84
C GLY A 194 19.89 6.66 5.27
N GLU A 195 20.48 7.80 4.95
CA GLU A 195 19.96 9.13 5.31
C GLU A 195 18.63 9.49 4.62
N LEU A 196 18.32 8.85 3.51
CA LEU A 196 17.05 9.08 2.80
C LEU A 196 15.89 8.36 3.48
N GLY A 197 16.13 7.19 4.09
CA GLY A 197 15.10 6.37 4.71
C GLY A 197 14.12 7.15 5.61
N PRO A 198 14.60 7.93 6.61
CA PRO A 198 13.73 8.73 7.49
C PRO A 198 12.92 9.83 6.78
N LEU A 199 13.33 10.21 5.56
CA LEU A 199 12.70 11.25 4.76
C LEU A 199 11.67 10.71 3.75
N ILE A 200 11.42 9.41 3.77
CA ILE A 200 10.33 8.77 3.03
C ILE A 200 9.09 8.80 3.91
N ASN A 201 8.31 9.87 3.80
CA ASN A 201 7.11 10.12 4.58
C ASN A 201 6.18 11.13 3.89
N THR A 202 4.94 11.20 4.33
CA THR A 202 3.90 12.07 3.77
C THR A 202 4.27 13.56 3.83
N ALA A 203 4.89 14.02 4.93
CA ALA A 203 5.24 15.44 5.09
C ALA A 203 6.23 15.93 4.03
N GLN A 204 7.12 15.08 3.57
CA GLN A 204 8.05 15.37 2.47
C GLN A 204 7.36 15.23 1.10
N THR A 205 6.57 14.17 0.90
CA THR A 205 5.95 13.85 -0.39
C THR A 205 4.90 14.88 -0.80
N VAL A 206 4.08 15.41 0.12
CA VAL A 206 3.11 16.47 -0.22
C VAL A 206 3.78 17.75 -0.72
N ARG A 207 5.02 18.01 -0.30
CA ARG A 207 5.80 19.16 -0.79
C ARG A 207 6.40 18.90 -2.17
N ASP A 208 6.78 17.65 -2.48
CA ASP A 208 7.15 17.26 -3.85
C ASP A 208 5.97 17.48 -4.80
N ILE A 209 4.76 17.13 -4.36
CA ILE A 209 3.53 17.34 -5.14
C ILE A 209 3.25 18.83 -5.33
N ASP A 210 3.47 19.65 -4.31
CA ASP A 210 3.28 21.10 -4.43
C ASP A 210 4.31 21.76 -5.35
N LEU A 211 5.55 21.27 -5.35
CA LEU A 211 6.54 21.67 -6.35
C LEU A 211 6.08 21.27 -7.76
N LEU A 212 5.59 20.05 -7.95
CA LEU A 212 5.03 19.60 -9.23
C LEU A 212 3.89 20.51 -9.70
N ARG A 213 2.96 20.87 -8.80
CA ARG A 213 1.90 21.85 -9.09
C ARG A 213 2.47 23.16 -9.66
N ALA A 214 3.51 23.68 -9.02
CA ALA A 214 4.15 24.93 -9.45
C ALA A 214 4.83 24.78 -10.83
N LEU A 215 5.52 23.66 -11.07
CA LEU A 215 6.17 23.34 -12.35
C LEU A 215 5.16 23.14 -13.49
N LEU A 216 3.95 22.65 -13.18
CA LEU A 216 2.83 22.57 -14.13
C LEU A 216 2.17 23.94 -14.39
N GLY A 217 2.60 25.01 -13.70
CA GLY A 217 2.02 26.35 -13.82
C GLY A 217 0.59 26.45 -13.30
N ARG A 218 0.22 25.64 -12.30
CA ARG A 218 -1.15 25.58 -11.77
C ARG A 218 -1.27 26.28 -10.44
N ASP A 219 -2.29 27.14 -10.28
CA ASP A 219 -2.65 27.70 -8.97
C ASP A 219 -3.19 26.61 -8.04
N LYS A 220 -3.97 25.69 -8.59
CA LYS A 220 -4.57 24.54 -7.90
C LYS A 220 -4.40 23.29 -8.72
N ILE A 221 -4.34 22.15 -8.03
CA ILE A 221 -4.41 20.81 -8.67
C ILE A 221 -5.71 20.11 -8.30
N ASN A 222 -6.18 19.25 -9.19
CA ASN A 222 -7.17 18.24 -8.87
C ASN A 222 -6.44 16.93 -8.49
N TRP A 223 -7.14 16.04 -7.80
CA TRP A 223 -6.57 14.81 -7.26
C TRP A 223 -7.50 13.61 -7.47
N VAL A 224 -6.92 12.49 -7.84
CA VAL A 224 -7.58 11.17 -7.82
C VAL A 224 -6.65 10.23 -7.08
N GLY A 225 -6.95 9.96 -5.81
CA GLY A 225 -6.19 9.05 -4.97
C GLY A 225 -7.01 7.81 -4.60
N TYR A 226 -6.38 6.66 -4.72
CA TYR A 226 -6.94 5.39 -4.30
C TYR A 226 -6.21 4.87 -3.07
N SER A 227 -6.92 4.16 -2.16
CA SER A 227 -6.25 3.50 -1.03
C SER A 227 -5.41 4.49 -0.21
N ALA A 228 -4.13 4.19 0.05
CA ALA A 228 -3.20 5.14 0.71
C ALA A 228 -3.00 6.46 -0.06
N GLY A 229 -3.41 6.56 -1.33
CA GLY A 229 -3.48 7.82 -2.07
C GLY A 229 -4.53 8.79 -1.51
N THR A 230 -5.51 8.28 -0.77
CA THR A 230 -6.49 9.09 -0.03
C THR A 230 -5.86 9.75 1.20
N TRP A 231 -4.96 9.04 1.89
CA TRP A 231 -4.12 9.59 2.94
C TRP A 231 -3.27 10.76 2.43
N LEU A 232 -2.54 10.51 1.36
CA LEU A 232 -1.65 11.51 0.77
C LEU A 232 -2.44 12.74 0.26
N GLY A 233 -3.57 12.53 -0.41
CA GLY A 233 -4.46 13.59 -0.89
C GLY A 233 -5.06 14.42 0.24
N ALA A 234 -5.54 13.79 1.31
CA ALA A 234 -6.10 14.47 2.47
C ALA A 234 -5.05 15.33 3.19
N HIS A 235 -3.82 14.82 3.35
CA HIS A 235 -2.71 15.58 3.91
C HIS A 235 -2.28 16.76 3.03
N TYR A 236 -2.23 16.56 1.70
CA TYR A 236 -1.98 17.68 0.78
C TYR A 236 -3.06 18.76 0.92
N ALA A 237 -4.32 18.37 0.88
CA ALA A 237 -5.45 19.29 0.96
C ALA A 237 -5.47 20.09 2.28
N GLN A 238 -5.19 19.45 3.40
CA GLN A 238 -5.11 20.12 4.70
C GLN A 238 -3.92 21.07 4.79
N GLN A 239 -2.78 20.69 4.20
CA GLN A 239 -1.56 21.50 4.25
C GLN A 239 -1.60 22.68 3.27
N PHE A 240 -2.25 22.51 2.12
CA PHE A 240 -2.31 23.50 1.04
C PHE A 240 -3.76 23.79 0.59
N PRO A 241 -4.65 24.24 1.49
CA PRO A 241 -6.06 24.38 1.15
C PRO A 241 -6.32 25.37 0.00
N THR A 242 -5.53 26.44 -0.12
CA THR A 242 -5.63 27.42 -1.21
C THR A 242 -5.15 26.90 -2.56
N ARG A 243 -4.37 25.81 -2.57
CA ARG A 243 -3.81 25.14 -3.76
C ARG A 243 -4.58 23.85 -4.12
N THR A 244 -5.59 23.53 -3.31
CA THR A 244 -6.45 22.36 -3.49
C THR A 244 -7.62 22.71 -4.41
N GLY A 245 -7.77 21.91 -5.46
CA GLY A 245 -8.91 21.95 -6.38
C GLY A 245 -9.99 20.94 -5.97
N ARG A 246 -10.29 20.00 -6.85
CA ARG A 246 -11.30 18.95 -6.65
C ARG A 246 -10.61 17.63 -6.36
N PHE A 247 -10.83 17.09 -5.17
CA PHE A 247 -10.12 15.89 -4.69
C PHE A 247 -11.06 14.72 -4.54
N LEU A 248 -10.82 13.67 -5.33
CA LEU A 248 -11.44 12.37 -5.18
C LEU A 248 -10.54 11.47 -4.31
N LEU A 249 -11.15 10.89 -3.28
CA LEU A 249 -10.56 9.94 -2.34
C LEU A 249 -11.33 8.61 -2.45
N ASP A 250 -10.86 7.72 -3.32
CA ASP A 250 -11.52 6.46 -3.64
C ASP A 250 -10.94 5.31 -2.80
N SER A 251 -11.80 4.47 -2.23
CA SER A 251 -11.39 3.39 -1.33
C SER A 251 -10.54 3.91 -0.18
N SER A 252 -11.20 4.74 0.64
CA SER A 252 -10.54 5.65 1.58
C SER A 252 -9.96 4.93 2.78
N THR A 253 -8.69 5.20 3.07
CA THR A 253 -8.11 4.94 4.39
C THR A 253 -8.83 5.75 5.45
N GLU A 254 -8.67 5.38 6.73
CA GLU A 254 -9.04 6.24 7.85
C GLU A 254 -7.94 7.30 8.07
N PHE A 255 -7.84 8.26 7.17
CA PHE A 255 -6.76 9.26 7.14
C PHE A 255 -6.81 10.27 8.31
N THR A 256 -7.85 10.25 9.14
CA THR A 256 -7.98 11.12 10.31
C THR A 256 -7.43 10.50 11.61
N THR A 257 -6.79 9.35 11.52
CA THR A 257 -6.15 8.63 12.62
C THR A 257 -4.68 8.31 12.31
N THR A 258 -4.06 7.39 13.05
CA THR A 258 -2.71 6.89 12.76
C THR A 258 -2.73 5.77 11.72
N TRP A 259 -1.59 5.53 11.04
CA TRP A 259 -1.46 4.38 10.14
C TRP A 259 -1.78 3.05 10.85
N GLN A 260 -1.31 2.87 12.08
CA GLN A 260 -1.58 1.65 12.85
C GLN A 260 -3.08 1.40 12.99
N ASN A 261 -3.85 2.41 13.43
CA ASN A 261 -5.30 2.28 13.57
C ASN A 261 -6.00 2.09 12.22
N SER A 262 -5.53 2.77 11.16
CA SER A 262 -6.09 2.62 9.82
C SER A 262 -5.93 1.20 9.29
N PHE A 263 -4.77 0.57 9.52
CA PHE A 263 -4.52 -0.81 9.12
C PHE A 263 -5.26 -1.85 9.97
N ASP A 264 -5.52 -1.58 11.26
CA ASP A 264 -6.17 -2.54 12.17
C ASP A 264 -7.58 -2.99 11.71
N GLY A 265 -8.19 -2.27 10.77
CA GLY A 265 -9.44 -2.69 10.14
C GLY A 265 -9.31 -3.78 9.08
N GLN A 266 -8.13 -3.97 8.50
CA GLN A 266 -7.93 -4.85 7.35
C GLN A 266 -8.28 -6.33 7.60
N PRO A 267 -7.91 -6.96 8.74
CA PRO A 267 -8.31 -8.35 8.98
C PRO A 267 -9.81 -8.57 8.90
N LEU A 268 -10.62 -7.63 9.38
CA LEU A 268 -12.09 -7.69 9.26
C LEU A 268 -12.55 -7.49 7.81
N GLY A 269 -11.97 -6.53 7.09
CA GLY A 269 -12.32 -6.24 5.71
C GLY A 269 -12.08 -7.42 4.79
N PHE A 270 -10.87 -8.02 4.85
CA PHE A 270 -10.53 -9.18 4.04
C PHE A 270 -11.34 -10.43 4.40
N GLU A 271 -11.58 -10.70 5.68
CA GLU A 271 -12.42 -11.82 6.10
C GLU A 271 -13.88 -11.64 5.65
N ARG A 272 -14.41 -10.41 5.70
CA ARG A 272 -15.74 -10.07 5.17
C ARG A 272 -15.82 -10.36 3.68
N ARG A 273 -14.88 -9.84 2.88
CA ARG A 273 -14.83 -10.06 1.44
C ARG A 273 -14.73 -11.54 1.09
N TRP A 274 -13.88 -12.27 1.81
CA TRP A 274 -13.71 -13.70 1.67
C TRP A 274 -15.02 -14.46 1.93
N ARG A 275 -15.63 -14.26 3.11
CA ARG A 275 -16.76 -15.07 3.58
C ARG A 275 -18.12 -14.63 3.08
N GLN A 276 -18.30 -13.33 2.81
CA GLN A 276 -19.62 -12.82 2.43
C GLN A 276 -19.77 -12.64 0.92
N ASP A 277 -18.66 -12.49 0.18
CA ASP A 277 -18.71 -12.30 -1.27
C ASP A 277 -18.14 -13.52 -2.01
N PHE A 278 -16.86 -13.85 -1.83
CA PHE A 278 -16.20 -14.86 -2.65
C PHE A 278 -16.68 -16.30 -2.36
N LEU A 279 -16.66 -16.74 -1.11
CA LEU A 279 -17.05 -18.13 -0.78
C LEU A 279 -18.50 -18.44 -1.14
N PRO A 280 -19.52 -17.58 -0.86
CA PRO A 280 -20.88 -17.80 -1.31
C PRO A 280 -20.99 -17.80 -2.85
N TRP A 281 -20.25 -16.92 -3.54
CA TRP A 281 -20.18 -16.91 -4.99
C TRP A 281 -19.62 -18.22 -5.53
N MET A 282 -18.50 -18.70 -4.98
CA MET A 282 -17.90 -19.99 -5.37
C MET A 282 -18.86 -21.16 -5.13
N GLY A 283 -19.57 -21.17 -4.00
CA GLY A 283 -20.59 -22.17 -3.68
C GLY A 283 -21.79 -22.16 -4.60
N LYS A 284 -22.22 -20.97 -5.07
CA LYS A 284 -23.27 -20.84 -6.09
C LYS A 284 -22.90 -21.54 -7.40
N TYR A 285 -21.60 -21.56 -7.75
CA TYR A 285 -21.06 -22.17 -8.96
C TYR A 285 -20.38 -23.50 -8.70
N ASP A 286 -20.82 -24.27 -7.69
CA ASP A 286 -20.27 -25.59 -7.35
C ASP A 286 -20.29 -26.59 -8.51
N LYS A 287 -21.27 -26.49 -9.43
CA LYS A 287 -21.31 -27.30 -10.64
C LYS A 287 -20.11 -27.07 -11.57
N VAL A 288 -19.49 -25.88 -11.53
CA VAL A 288 -18.30 -25.53 -12.31
C VAL A 288 -17.04 -25.91 -11.56
N TYR A 289 -16.98 -25.59 -10.27
CA TYR A 289 -15.74 -25.64 -9.49
C TYR A 289 -15.60 -26.92 -8.64
N GLY A 290 -16.68 -27.58 -8.26
CA GLY A 290 -16.62 -28.78 -7.40
C GLY A 290 -15.95 -28.52 -6.04
N PHE A 291 -16.15 -27.31 -5.50
CA PHE A 291 -15.43 -26.86 -4.30
C PHE A 291 -16.31 -26.80 -3.05
N GLY A 292 -17.62 -26.90 -3.20
CA GLY A 292 -18.61 -26.92 -2.10
C GLY A 292 -19.90 -26.21 -2.47
N LYS A 293 -21.05 -26.78 -2.07
CA LYS A 293 -22.40 -26.34 -2.49
C LYS A 293 -22.87 -25.01 -1.89
N ASN A 294 -22.10 -24.42 -0.99
CA ASN A 294 -22.37 -23.14 -0.36
C ASN A 294 -21.07 -22.57 0.21
N GLY A 295 -21.12 -21.35 0.71
CA GLY A 295 -19.91 -20.66 1.22
C GLY A 295 -19.20 -21.41 2.35
N GLU A 296 -19.94 -22.05 3.27
CA GLU A 296 -19.33 -22.81 4.37
C GLU A 296 -18.67 -24.11 3.87
N ALA A 297 -19.29 -24.82 2.96
CA ALA A 297 -18.69 -26.02 2.35
C ALA A 297 -17.43 -25.66 1.52
N ALA A 298 -17.47 -24.52 0.83
CA ALA A 298 -16.30 -24.00 0.12
C ALA A 298 -15.17 -23.61 1.10
N ARG A 299 -15.51 -23.00 2.25
CA ARG A 299 -14.54 -22.70 3.31
C ARG A 299 -13.89 -23.98 3.86
N GLN A 300 -14.67 -25.01 4.13
CA GLN A 300 -14.14 -26.31 4.59
C GLN A 300 -13.21 -26.96 3.56
N SER A 301 -13.51 -26.83 2.27
CA SER A 301 -12.61 -27.31 1.20
C SER A 301 -11.30 -26.53 1.18
N TYR A 302 -11.34 -25.21 1.32
CA TYR A 302 -10.15 -24.39 1.47
C TYR A 302 -9.31 -24.80 2.68
N GLU A 303 -9.91 -24.98 3.87
CA GLU A 303 -9.18 -25.38 5.07
C GLU A 303 -8.50 -26.77 4.89
N LYS A 304 -9.12 -27.70 4.15
CA LYS A 304 -8.48 -28.99 3.81
C LYS A 304 -7.26 -28.79 2.91
N VAL A 305 -7.38 -27.99 1.85
CA VAL A 305 -6.25 -27.66 0.97
C VAL A 305 -5.14 -26.99 1.77
N ARG A 306 -5.49 -25.98 2.58
CA ARG A 306 -4.54 -25.28 3.42
C ARG A 306 -3.82 -26.22 4.40
N PHE A 307 -4.56 -27.10 5.07
CA PHE A 307 -3.99 -28.11 5.97
C PHE A 307 -3.02 -29.04 5.24
N ALA A 308 -3.38 -29.54 4.06
CA ALA A 308 -2.50 -30.36 3.25
C ALA A 308 -1.18 -29.64 2.92
N LEU A 309 -1.23 -28.36 2.60
CA LEU A 309 -0.04 -27.53 2.35
C LEU A 309 0.83 -27.32 3.60
N THR A 310 0.26 -27.35 4.81
CA THR A 310 1.08 -27.33 6.05
C THR A 310 1.87 -28.62 6.25
N GLN A 311 1.36 -29.74 5.75
CA GLN A 311 2.04 -31.04 5.86
C GLN A 311 3.10 -31.20 4.76
N ASN A 312 2.73 -30.84 3.53
CA ASN A 312 3.59 -30.96 2.36
C ASN A 312 3.29 -29.81 1.39
N PRO A 313 4.12 -28.74 1.37
CA PRO A 313 4.01 -27.71 0.35
C PRO A 313 4.07 -28.31 -1.06
N VAL A 314 3.26 -27.78 -1.97
CA VAL A 314 3.28 -28.20 -3.37
C VAL A 314 4.40 -27.45 -4.09
N GLU A 315 5.33 -28.18 -4.70
CA GLU A 315 6.34 -27.55 -5.55
C GLU A 315 5.82 -27.34 -6.98
N VAL A 316 5.93 -26.12 -7.46
CA VAL A 316 5.60 -25.74 -8.83
C VAL A 316 6.84 -25.10 -9.45
N ASP A 317 7.49 -25.84 -10.36
CA ASP A 317 8.77 -25.44 -11.00
C ASP A 317 9.86 -25.02 -9.99
N GLY A 318 9.98 -25.74 -8.89
CA GLY A 318 10.98 -25.48 -7.84
C GLY A 318 10.60 -24.34 -6.86
N VAL A 319 9.39 -23.78 -6.99
CA VAL A 319 8.85 -22.79 -6.05
C VAL A 319 7.81 -23.48 -5.14
N PRO A 320 8.01 -23.50 -3.81
CA PRO A 320 7.06 -24.11 -2.90
C PRO A 320 5.84 -23.19 -2.72
N VAL A 321 4.64 -23.76 -2.91
CA VAL A 321 3.37 -23.12 -2.54
C VAL A 321 3.02 -23.60 -1.13
N SER A 322 3.28 -22.77 -0.14
CA SER A 322 2.98 -23.03 1.28
C SER A 322 1.55 -22.63 1.64
N ALA A 323 1.10 -23.01 2.83
CA ALA A 323 -0.18 -22.56 3.38
C ALA A 323 -0.24 -21.02 3.54
N ASN A 324 0.88 -20.39 3.92
CA ASN A 324 0.95 -18.93 4.02
C ASN A 324 0.92 -18.25 2.64
N ALA A 325 1.57 -18.84 1.63
CA ALA A 325 1.49 -18.37 0.25
C ALA A 325 0.05 -18.44 -0.29
N LEU A 326 -0.69 -19.51 0.02
CA LEU A 326 -2.12 -19.61 -0.32
C LEU A 326 -2.94 -18.46 0.29
N ASP A 327 -2.80 -18.21 1.60
CA ASP A 327 -3.54 -17.12 2.28
C ASP A 327 -3.19 -15.76 1.67
N SER A 328 -1.93 -15.51 1.37
CA SER A 328 -1.46 -14.26 0.74
C SER A 328 -2.02 -14.09 -0.68
N THR A 329 -2.04 -15.16 -1.47
CA THR A 329 -2.64 -15.18 -2.80
C THR A 329 -4.13 -14.86 -2.72
N ILE A 330 -4.88 -15.52 -1.84
CA ILE A 330 -6.31 -15.23 -1.63
C ILE A 330 -6.50 -13.74 -1.32
N ALA A 331 -5.74 -13.18 -0.38
CA ALA A 331 -5.84 -11.77 -0.03
C ALA A 331 -5.62 -10.85 -1.25
N SER A 332 -4.61 -11.13 -2.08
CA SER A 332 -4.34 -10.35 -3.29
C SER A 332 -5.50 -10.37 -4.30
N TYR A 333 -6.14 -11.53 -4.48
CA TYR A 333 -7.26 -11.68 -5.41
C TYR A 333 -8.55 -10.99 -4.92
N LEU A 334 -8.73 -10.85 -3.61
CA LEU A 334 -9.93 -10.26 -3.02
C LEU A 334 -10.08 -8.76 -3.27
N TYR A 335 -9.05 -8.09 -3.74
CA TYR A 335 -9.10 -6.66 -4.11
C TYR A 335 -10.13 -6.36 -5.22
N SER A 336 -10.40 -7.32 -6.11
CA SER A 336 -11.39 -7.12 -7.17
C SER A 336 -12.16 -8.39 -7.50
N LYS A 337 -13.47 -8.27 -7.66
CA LYS A 337 -14.33 -9.37 -8.14
C LYS A 337 -13.97 -9.87 -9.55
N ARG A 338 -13.28 -9.06 -10.35
CA ARG A 338 -12.76 -9.51 -11.65
C ARG A 338 -11.81 -10.69 -11.53
N ASN A 339 -11.20 -10.86 -10.37
CA ASN A 339 -10.26 -11.93 -10.08
C ASN A 339 -10.94 -13.20 -9.51
N PHE A 340 -12.25 -13.18 -9.26
CA PHE A 340 -12.94 -14.29 -8.58
C PHE A 340 -12.86 -15.60 -9.36
N THR A 341 -12.99 -15.55 -10.69
CA THR A 341 -12.84 -16.75 -11.54
C THR A 341 -11.42 -17.33 -11.46
N ALA A 342 -10.41 -16.48 -11.57
CA ALA A 342 -9.01 -16.89 -11.48
C ALA A 342 -8.67 -17.44 -10.08
N LEU A 343 -9.15 -16.83 -9.01
CA LEU A 343 -9.00 -17.34 -7.65
C LEU A 343 -9.68 -18.71 -7.46
N ALA A 344 -10.88 -18.88 -8.01
CA ALA A 344 -11.57 -20.17 -7.93
C ALA A 344 -10.80 -21.27 -8.70
N ASP A 345 -10.32 -20.96 -9.89
CA ASP A 345 -9.48 -21.87 -10.68
C ASP A 345 -8.17 -22.22 -9.93
N TYR A 346 -7.52 -21.23 -9.31
CA TYR A 346 -6.35 -21.47 -8.47
C TYR A 346 -6.63 -22.45 -7.33
N LEU A 347 -7.72 -22.24 -6.58
CA LEU A 347 -8.11 -23.11 -5.47
C LEU A 347 -8.45 -24.52 -5.93
N VAL A 348 -9.14 -24.69 -7.06
CA VAL A 348 -9.47 -26.01 -7.64
C VAL A 348 -8.19 -26.74 -8.08
N ASN A 349 -7.26 -26.04 -8.70
CA ASN A 349 -5.98 -26.64 -9.12
C ASN A 349 -5.12 -27.03 -7.91
N LEU A 350 -5.06 -26.20 -6.87
CA LEU A 350 -4.37 -26.58 -5.62
C LEU A 350 -5.02 -27.78 -4.94
N LYS A 351 -6.35 -27.86 -4.92
CA LYS A 351 -7.07 -29.03 -4.40
C LYS A 351 -6.66 -30.29 -5.16
N THR A 352 -6.59 -30.25 -6.49
CA THR A 352 -6.14 -31.39 -7.32
C THR A 352 -4.72 -31.85 -6.97
N LEU A 353 -3.82 -30.90 -6.73
CA LEU A 353 -2.43 -31.20 -6.38
C LEU A 353 -2.29 -31.75 -4.96
N THR A 354 -3.01 -31.19 -4.00
CA THR A 354 -2.92 -31.60 -2.58
C THR A 354 -3.64 -32.91 -2.27
N GLU A 355 -4.78 -33.19 -2.92
CA GLU A 355 -5.49 -34.47 -2.75
C GLU A 355 -4.82 -35.64 -3.49
N GLY A 356 -3.85 -35.33 -4.35
CA GLY A 356 -3.19 -36.34 -5.17
C GLY A 356 -4.11 -37.04 -6.18
N SER A 357 -5.34 -36.56 -6.31
CA SER A 357 -6.35 -37.06 -7.23
C SER A 357 -6.05 -36.63 -8.68
N GLY A 358 -6.48 -37.45 -9.65
CA GLY A 358 -6.28 -37.16 -11.07
C GLY A 358 -5.04 -37.84 -11.69
N SER A 359 -5.06 -37.89 -13.03
CA SER A 359 -3.95 -38.43 -13.84
C SER A 359 -2.71 -37.51 -13.73
N GLN A 360 -1.53 -38.03 -14.11
CA GLN A 360 -0.31 -37.22 -14.20
C GLN A 360 -0.48 -36.01 -15.09
N GLN A 361 -1.21 -36.15 -16.21
CA GLN A 361 -1.50 -35.03 -17.11
C GLN A 361 -2.35 -33.95 -16.44
N GLN A 362 -3.36 -34.32 -15.65
CA GLN A 362 -4.19 -33.37 -14.88
C GLN A 362 -3.37 -32.65 -13.82
N LYS A 363 -2.49 -33.34 -13.11
CA LYS A 363 -1.58 -32.74 -12.12
C LYS A 363 -0.59 -31.77 -12.78
N ALA A 364 0.00 -32.15 -13.90
CA ALA A 364 0.89 -31.26 -14.66
C ALA A 364 0.18 -29.99 -15.13
N THR A 365 -1.05 -30.14 -15.66
CA THR A 365 -1.88 -28.98 -16.05
C THR A 365 -2.24 -28.10 -14.86
N ALA A 366 -2.60 -28.69 -13.72
CA ALA A 366 -2.90 -27.97 -12.50
C ALA A 366 -1.67 -27.20 -11.98
N ALA A 367 -0.50 -27.82 -11.99
CA ALA A 367 0.75 -27.16 -11.61
C ALA A 367 1.07 -25.95 -12.50
N GLN A 368 0.93 -26.08 -13.83
CA GLN A 368 1.11 -24.96 -14.75
C GLN A 368 0.16 -23.81 -14.48
N LYS A 369 -1.12 -24.11 -14.19
CA LYS A 369 -2.12 -23.06 -13.85
C LYS A 369 -1.81 -22.40 -12.51
N VAL A 370 -1.46 -23.19 -11.49
CA VAL A 370 -1.04 -22.65 -10.19
C VAL A 370 0.17 -21.72 -10.36
N LYS A 371 1.16 -22.13 -11.17
CA LYS A 371 2.32 -21.28 -11.47
C LYS A 371 1.92 -19.94 -12.07
N ALA A 372 1.08 -19.95 -13.11
CA ALA A 372 0.64 -18.74 -13.80
C ALA A 372 -0.05 -17.75 -12.85
N GLU A 373 -0.66 -18.24 -11.78
CA GLU A 373 -1.40 -17.44 -10.81
C GLU A 373 -0.59 -17.12 -9.53
N THR A 374 0.51 -17.82 -9.29
CA THR A 374 1.29 -17.68 -8.04
C THR A 374 2.52 -16.80 -8.21
N VAL A 375 3.15 -16.81 -9.38
CA VAL A 375 4.44 -16.14 -9.61
C VAL A 375 4.36 -15.33 -10.89
N ASP A 376 4.50 -14.02 -10.79
CA ASP A 376 4.88 -13.23 -11.94
C ASP A 376 6.40 -13.27 -12.18
N ALA A 377 6.83 -12.68 -13.29
CA ALA A 377 8.24 -12.65 -13.68
C ALA A 377 9.16 -11.97 -12.65
N ASP A 378 8.59 -11.21 -11.69
CA ASP A 378 9.31 -10.44 -10.66
C ASP A 378 9.15 -11.05 -9.25
N GLY A 379 8.54 -12.26 -9.13
CA GLY A 379 8.38 -12.97 -7.85
C GLY A 379 7.28 -12.41 -6.93
N VAL A 380 6.38 -11.58 -7.46
CA VAL A 380 5.22 -11.08 -6.73
C VAL A 380 4.09 -12.09 -6.79
N ILE A 381 3.60 -12.52 -5.62
CA ILE A 381 2.53 -13.52 -5.50
C ILE A 381 1.17 -12.86 -5.74
N GLY A 382 0.38 -13.40 -6.67
CA GLY A 382 -1.02 -13.02 -6.92
C GLY A 382 -1.25 -12.23 -8.21
N PRO A 383 -2.53 -11.93 -8.53
CA PRO A 383 -2.83 -11.09 -9.67
C PRO A 383 -2.15 -9.75 -9.44
N GLN A 384 -1.36 -9.36 -10.44
CA GLN A 384 -0.61 -8.13 -10.41
C GLN A 384 -1.42 -7.03 -9.73
N PRO A 385 -0.97 -6.45 -8.63
CA PRO A 385 -1.42 -5.12 -8.31
C PRO A 385 -1.25 -4.31 -9.59
N LEU A 386 -2.10 -3.34 -9.86
CA LEU A 386 -2.03 -2.49 -11.06
C LEU A 386 -0.60 -1.93 -11.34
N PHE A 387 0.38 -2.31 -10.54
CA PHE A 387 1.76 -1.84 -10.49
C PHE A 387 2.70 -2.98 -10.12
N VAL A 388 3.41 -3.50 -11.11
CA VAL A 388 4.61 -4.33 -10.89
C VAL A 388 5.78 -3.38 -10.67
N PRO A 389 6.44 -3.42 -9.52
CA PRO A 389 7.67 -2.65 -9.34
C PRO A 389 8.77 -3.28 -10.21
N SER A 390 9.22 -2.56 -11.23
CA SER A 390 10.40 -2.95 -12.02
C SER A 390 11.73 -2.61 -11.34
N ASP A 391 11.69 -2.11 -10.10
CA ASP A 391 12.83 -1.42 -9.46
C ASP A 391 13.27 -2.11 -8.16
N GLY A 392 13.44 -3.43 -8.19
CA GLY A 392 13.86 -4.24 -7.04
C GLY A 392 12.85 -4.19 -5.89
N ASP A 393 13.31 -4.00 -4.65
CA ASP A 393 12.46 -3.97 -3.46
C ASP A 393 12.01 -2.55 -3.03
N ALA A 394 12.21 -1.53 -3.88
CA ALA A 394 11.98 -0.13 -3.54
C ALA A 394 10.52 0.16 -3.14
N TYR A 395 9.54 -0.46 -3.81
CA TYR A 395 8.14 -0.33 -3.42
C TYR A 395 7.88 -0.92 -2.03
N ASN A 396 8.34 -2.13 -1.77
CA ASN A 396 8.19 -2.80 -0.47
C ASN A 396 8.91 -2.02 0.64
N ALA A 397 10.10 -1.48 0.34
CA ALA A 397 10.85 -0.63 1.24
C ALA A 397 10.07 0.66 1.58
N SER A 398 9.47 1.30 0.58
CA SER A 398 8.63 2.50 0.75
C SER A 398 7.34 2.19 1.50
N PHE A 399 6.69 1.05 1.19
CA PHE A 399 5.47 0.59 1.86
C PHE A 399 5.64 0.43 3.37
N TRP A 400 6.83 -0.03 3.82
CA TRP A 400 7.14 -0.14 5.24
C TRP A 400 7.65 1.18 5.83
N SER A 401 8.52 1.90 5.09
CA SER A 401 9.14 3.12 5.60
C SER A 401 8.13 4.25 5.85
N ILE A 402 7.17 4.46 4.97
CA ILE A 402 6.18 5.54 5.11
C ILE A 402 5.41 5.42 6.43
N PRO A 403 4.68 4.32 6.71
CA PRO A 403 3.93 4.21 7.96
C PRO A 403 4.84 4.20 9.20
N CYS A 404 6.04 3.58 9.10
CA CYS A 404 6.94 3.48 10.24
C CYS A 404 7.67 4.80 10.55
N ASN A 405 7.83 5.68 9.57
CA ASN A 405 8.35 7.03 9.78
C ASN A 405 7.27 8.03 10.23
N GLU A 406 6.01 7.61 10.31
CA GLU A 406 4.87 8.43 10.72
C GLU A 406 4.25 7.81 11.99
N GLY A 407 4.17 8.56 13.03
CA GLY A 407 3.80 7.96 14.30
C GLY A 407 2.46 8.38 14.86
N PRO A 408 2.21 7.94 16.07
CA PRO A 408 2.98 6.94 16.82
C PRO A 408 2.63 5.49 16.45
N TRP A 409 3.60 4.57 16.51
CA TRP A 409 3.37 3.12 16.55
C TRP A 409 3.58 2.63 17.97
N THR A 410 2.67 1.80 18.44
CA THR A 410 2.72 1.21 19.78
C THR A 410 2.78 -0.29 19.68
N GLY A 411 3.45 -0.92 20.62
CA GLY A 411 3.51 -2.35 20.72
C GLY A 411 4.91 -2.91 20.97
N ASN A 412 4.93 -4.22 21.18
CA ASN A 412 6.12 -5.03 21.33
C ASN A 412 5.81 -6.46 20.86
N ARG A 413 6.81 -7.34 20.83
CA ARG A 413 6.64 -8.74 20.41
C ARG A 413 5.43 -9.43 21.05
N GLN A 414 5.24 -9.28 22.35
CA GLN A 414 4.14 -9.94 23.07
C GLN A 414 2.78 -9.33 22.70
N SER A 415 2.70 -8.01 22.56
CA SER A 415 1.43 -7.34 22.22
C SER A 415 0.94 -7.71 20.82
N VAL A 416 1.83 -7.77 19.82
CA VAL A 416 1.44 -8.15 18.45
C VAL A 416 1.04 -9.63 18.35
N ILE A 417 1.71 -10.53 19.10
CA ILE A 417 1.27 -11.93 19.20
C ILE A 417 -0.14 -12.01 19.81
N ARG A 418 -0.40 -11.28 20.93
CA ARG A 418 -1.74 -11.27 21.54
C ARG A 418 -2.80 -10.66 20.64
N GLN A 419 -2.45 -9.59 19.89
CA GLN A 419 -3.38 -8.98 18.94
C GLN A 419 -3.73 -9.95 17.81
N SER A 420 -2.75 -10.59 17.21
CA SER A 420 -2.94 -11.63 16.21
C SER A 420 -3.79 -12.79 16.76
N GLN A 421 -3.54 -13.27 17.99
CA GLN A 421 -4.34 -14.31 18.60
C GLN A 421 -5.80 -13.90 18.78
N LYS A 422 -6.06 -12.67 19.27
CA LYS A 422 -7.42 -12.14 19.38
C LYS A 422 -8.17 -12.09 18.04
N LEU A 423 -7.47 -11.85 16.94
CA LEU A 423 -8.08 -11.88 15.61
C LEU A 423 -8.45 -13.31 15.19
N ILE A 424 -7.60 -14.29 15.48
CA ILE A 424 -7.91 -15.72 15.29
C ILE A 424 -9.11 -16.12 16.15
N ASP A 425 -9.13 -15.76 17.42
CA ASP A 425 -10.21 -16.06 18.36
C ASP A 425 -11.56 -15.43 17.96
N ARG A 426 -11.51 -14.35 17.18
CA ARG A 426 -12.68 -13.70 16.58
C ARG A 426 -13.06 -14.28 15.22
N ASP A 427 -12.44 -15.40 14.83
CA ASP A 427 -12.65 -16.09 13.56
C ASP A 427 -12.28 -15.21 12.34
N LEU A 428 -11.16 -14.48 12.43
CA LEU A 428 -10.58 -13.66 11.37
C LEU A 428 -9.18 -14.15 10.99
N PRO A 429 -8.98 -15.45 10.65
CA PRO A 429 -7.64 -16.02 10.50
C PRO A 429 -6.93 -15.63 9.20
N LEU A 430 -7.64 -15.23 8.15
CA LEU A 430 -7.06 -15.04 6.81
C LEU A 430 -5.88 -14.06 6.83
N LEU A 431 -6.06 -12.87 7.36
CA LEU A 431 -4.96 -11.92 7.61
C LEU A 431 -4.60 -11.83 9.10
N GLY A 432 -5.55 -12.11 10.00
CA GLY A 432 -5.38 -11.92 11.43
C GLY A 432 -4.26 -12.77 12.02
N ALA A 433 -4.02 -13.97 11.48
CA ALA A 433 -2.90 -14.79 11.92
C ALA A 433 -1.55 -14.12 11.65
N GLY A 434 -1.37 -13.50 10.48
CA GLY A 434 -0.17 -12.76 10.10
C GLY A 434 -0.08 -11.35 10.71
N TRP A 435 -1.08 -10.90 11.46
CA TRP A 435 -1.13 -9.53 12.01
C TRP A 435 -0.06 -9.22 13.06
N LEU A 436 0.71 -10.22 13.48
CA LEU A 436 1.92 -10.04 14.30
C LEU A 436 3.09 -9.46 13.50
N ILE A 437 3.07 -9.51 12.16
CA ILE A 437 4.12 -8.97 11.29
C ILE A 437 3.95 -7.45 11.21
N GLN A 438 4.46 -6.74 12.22
CA GLN A 438 4.40 -5.29 12.31
C GLN A 438 5.83 -4.71 12.40
N PRO A 439 6.46 -4.35 11.28
CA PRO A 439 7.85 -3.90 11.26
C PRO A 439 8.07 -2.63 12.06
N CYS A 440 7.05 -1.78 12.16
CA CYS A 440 7.18 -0.49 12.82
C CYS A 440 7.42 -0.58 14.33
N ILE A 441 7.10 -1.71 15.00
CA ILE A 441 7.47 -1.90 16.43
C ILE A 441 8.98 -2.07 16.63
N PHE A 442 9.74 -2.32 15.56
CA PHE A 442 11.19 -2.43 15.54
C PHE A 442 11.88 -1.20 14.93
N TRP A 443 11.08 -0.19 14.51
CA TRP A 443 11.61 1.01 13.87
C TRP A 443 12.25 1.93 14.89
N LYS A 444 13.46 2.41 14.62
CA LYS A 444 14.27 3.22 15.56
C LYS A 444 14.27 4.70 15.20
N ASN A 445 13.95 5.03 13.94
CA ASN A 445 13.87 6.41 13.53
C ASN A 445 12.75 7.13 14.29
N LYS A 446 13.01 8.37 14.71
CA LYS A 446 11.98 9.19 15.34
C LYS A 446 10.88 9.46 14.30
N PRO A 447 9.62 9.09 14.58
CA PRO A 447 8.54 9.33 13.64
C PRO A 447 8.28 10.83 13.48
N VAL A 448 7.82 11.20 12.28
CA VAL A 448 7.36 12.57 11.99
C VAL A 448 5.93 12.73 12.51
N ASP A 449 5.70 13.81 13.26
CA ASP A 449 4.36 14.18 13.67
C ASP A 449 3.64 14.85 12.49
N LEU A 450 2.63 14.19 11.95
CA LEU A 450 1.77 14.75 10.91
C LEU A 450 0.68 15.63 11.53
N PRO A 451 0.29 16.73 10.87
CA PRO A 451 -0.83 17.54 11.31
C PRO A 451 -2.11 16.71 11.41
N LYS A 452 -2.91 16.98 12.43
CA LYS A 452 -4.26 16.41 12.53
C LYS A 452 -5.11 16.88 11.35
N LEU A 453 -5.78 15.96 10.71
CA LEU A 453 -6.70 16.25 9.61
C LEU A 453 -8.11 16.44 10.15
N ASP A 454 -8.65 17.66 10.02
CA ASP A 454 -10.02 18.01 10.40
C ASP A 454 -10.83 18.62 9.25
N GLY A 455 -10.20 18.87 8.10
CA GLY A 455 -10.83 19.41 6.89
C GLY A 455 -11.23 20.88 6.98
N ARG A 456 -10.91 21.59 8.07
CA ARG A 456 -11.26 23.01 8.22
C ARG A 456 -10.49 23.87 7.21
N GLY A 457 -11.21 24.70 6.46
CA GLY A 457 -10.63 25.54 5.42
C GLY A 457 -10.28 24.81 4.12
N VAL A 458 -10.46 23.49 4.08
CA VAL A 458 -10.26 22.68 2.86
C VAL A 458 -11.49 22.78 1.98
N PRO A 459 -11.34 22.95 0.64
CA PRO A 459 -12.46 22.82 -0.30
C PRO A 459 -13.15 21.45 -0.17
N PRO A 460 -14.42 21.34 -0.61
CA PRO A 460 -15.12 20.04 -0.54
C PRO A 460 -14.32 18.92 -1.23
N VAL A 461 -14.14 17.79 -0.52
CA VAL A 461 -13.54 16.56 -1.07
C VAL A 461 -14.60 15.50 -1.23
N LEU A 462 -14.44 14.62 -2.23
CA LEU A 462 -15.36 13.53 -2.51
C LEU A 462 -14.72 12.20 -2.12
N ILE A 463 -15.35 11.45 -1.23
CA ILE A 463 -15.00 10.08 -0.88
C ILE A 463 -15.90 9.13 -1.67
N VAL A 464 -15.33 8.09 -2.28
CA VAL A 464 -16.05 6.96 -2.88
C VAL A 464 -15.62 5.70 -2.13
N GLN A 465 -16.60 4.93 -1.63
CA GLN A 465 -16.31 3.78 -0.77
C GLN A 465 -17.25 2.61 -1.03
N SER A 466 -16.70 1.43 -1.33
CA SER A 466 -17.47 0.19 -1.38
C SER A 466 -17.73 -0.39 0.01
N VAL A 467 -18.88 -1.04 0.19
CA VAL A 467 -19.33 -1.54 1.51
C VAL A 467 -18.45 -2.69 2.01
N HIS A 468 -17.97 -3.54 1.09
CA HIS A 468 -17.15 -4.71 1.43
C HIS A 468 -15.69 -4.55 0.99
N ASP A 469 -15.19 -3.31 0.89
CA ASP A 469 -13.76 -3.06 0.60
C ASP A 469 -12.87 -3.84 1.59
N PRO A 470 -11.97 -4.73 1.10
CA PRO A 470 -11.15 -5.54 1.98
C PRO A 470 -9.99 -4.75 2.62
N ALA A 471 -9.35 -3.86 1.86
CA ALA A 471 -8.12 -3.20 2.25
C ALA A 471 -8.35 -1.89 3.01
N THR A 472 -9.43 -1.19 2.69
CA THR A 472 -9.86 0.04 3.37
C THR A 472 -11.33 -0.09 3.78
N PRO A 473 -11.61 -0.78 4.89
CA PRO A 473 -12.98 -1.08 5.31
C PRO A 473 -13.82 0.17 5.51
N ILE A 474 -15.10 0.08 5.13
CA ILE A 474 -16.08 1.18 5.18
C ILE A 474 -16.16 1.87 6.55
N GLU A 475 -15.90 1.13 7.63
CA GLU A 475 -15.91 1.67 8.98
C GLU A 475 -14.86 2.78 9.15
N GLY A 476 -13.65 2.58 8.62
CA GLY A 476 -12.58 3.57 8.64
C GLY A 476 -12.91 4.78 7.77
N ALA A 477 -13.36 4.55 6.54
CA ALA A 477 -13.79 5.61 5.62
C ALA A 477 -14.93 6.46 6.22
N THR A 478 -15.90 5.82 6.89
CA THR A 478 -17.02 6.51 7.55
C THR A 478 -16.53 7.38 8.72
N ARG A 479 -15.56 6.88 9.52
CA ARG A 479 -14.97 7.69 10.60
C ARG A 479 -14.20 8.87 10.04
N ALA A 480 -13.42 8.66 8.98
CA ALA A 480 -12.69 9.72 8.29
C ALA A 480 -13.65 10.80 7.74
N HIS A 481 -14.72 10.37 7.06
CA HIS A 481 -15.76 11.28 6.56
C HIS A 481 -16.40 12.13 7.67
N ARG A 482 -16.77 11.51 8.78
CA ARG A 482 -17.38 12.23 9.93
C ARG A 482 -16.43 13.21 10.62
N ALA A 483 -15.13 12.92 10.61
CA ALA A 483 -14.12 13.73 11.28
C ALA A 483 -13.52 14.83 10.40
N PHE A 484 -13.67 14.73 9.07
CA PHE A 484 -13.11 15.66 8.10
C PHE A 484 -14.21 16.58 7.54
N ALA A 485 -14.20 17.84 7.99
CA ALA A 485 -15.17 18.83 7.53
C ALA A 485 -15.12 18.97 6.00
N ASN A 486 -16.25 19.32 5.39
CA ASN A 486 -16.40 19.50 3.94
C ASN A 486 -16.14 18.24 3.09
N SER A 487 -16.11 17.04 3.65
CA SER A 487 -16.16 15.83 2.84
C SER A 487 -17.60 15.51 2.39
N ARG A 488 -17.71 14.79 1.27
CA ARG A 488 -18.94 14.14 0.80
C ARG A 488 -18.61 12.70 0.52
N MET A 489 -19.60 11.79 0.73
CA MET A 489 -19.35 10.36 0.59
C MET A 489 -20.37 9.70 -0.32
N ILE A 490 -19.89 8.98 -1.33
CA ILE A 490 -20.65 8.04 -2.14
C ILE A 490 -20.38 6.65 -1.60
N THR A 491 -21.40 6.02 -1.02
CA THR A 491 -21.34 4.63 -0.58
C THR A 491 -21.80 3.73 -1.72
N VAL A 492 -20.96 2.78 -2.15
CA VAL A 492 -21.31 1.84 -3.22
C VAL A 492 -21.78 0.54 -2.60
N THR A 493 -23.10 0.30 -2.68
CA THR A 493 -23.79 -0.84 -2.05
C THR A 493 -23.70 -2.10 -2.92
N GLY A 494 -23.62 -3.27 -2.28
CA GLY A 494 -23.44 -4.54 -3.03
C GLY A 494 -22.11 -4.60 -3.77
N GLU A 495 -21.12 -3.87 -3.29
CA GLU A 495 -19.79 -3.74 -3.89
C GLU A 495 -18.71 -4.02 -2.84
N GLY A 496 -17.62 -4.64 -3.30
CA GLY A 496 -16.48 -4.92 -2.46
C GLY A 496 -15.14 -4.71 -3.18
N ASP A 497 -15.15 -4.21 -4.40
CA ASP A 497 -13.91 -3.92 -5.10
C ASP A 497 -13.19 -2.73 -4.44
N HIS A 498 -11.86 -2.83 -4.38
CA HIS A 498 -10.97 -1.77 -3.96
C HIS A 498 -10.63 -0.90 -5.17
N GLY A 499 -11.08 0.35 -5.17
CA GLY A 499 -10.94 1.28 -6.30
C GLY A 499 -12.09 1.19 -7.31
N ILE A 500 -13.07 2.08 -7.19
CA ILE A 500 -14.33 2.05 -7.95
C ILE A 500 -14.31 2.95 -9.18
N TYR A 501 -13.86 4.21 -9.03
CA TYR A 501 -13.82 5.16 -10.15
C TYR A 501 -12.93 4.64 -11.28
N ALA A 502 -13.39 4.82 -12.51
CA ALA A 502 -12.77 4.24 -13.71
C ALA A 502 -12.67 2.69 -13.67
N GLY A 503 -13.48 2.05 -12.85
CA GLY A 503 -13.63 0.60 -12.74
C GLY A 503 -14.78 0.02 -13.57
N GLY A 504 -15.53 0.87 -14.29
CA GLY A 504 -16.66 0.46 -15.15
C GLY A 504 -18.04 0.68 -14.53
N ASN A 505 -18.13 1.22 -13.31
CA ASN A 505 -19.41 1.63 -12.72
C ASN A 505 -19.80 3.02 -13.24
N THR A 506 -20.55 3.07 -14.33
CA THR A 506 -20.95 4.32 -15.02
C THR A 506 -21.74 5.27 -14.14
N GLY A 507 -22.50 4.75 -13.16
CA GLY A 507 -23.24 5.58 -12.20
C GLY A 507 -22.32 6.35 -11.26
N VAL A 508 -21.30 5.67 -10.74
CA VAL A 508 -20.25 6.30 -9.91
C VAL A 508 -19.38 7.23 -10.76
N ASP A 509 -18.94 6.75 -11.94
CA ASP A 509 -18.10 7.54 -12.85
C ASP A 509 -18.75 8.88 -13.21
N LYS A 510 -20.07 8.86 -13.50
CA LYS A 510 -20.81 10.09 -13.79
C LYS A 510 -20.78 11.10 -12.64
N VAL A 511 -21.07 10.67 -11.40
CA VAL A 511 -21.08 11.58 -10.23
C VAL A 511 -19.67 12.13 -9.97
N VAL A 512 -18.65 11.28 -10.08
CA VAL A 512 -17.24 11.69 -9.91
C VAL A 512 -16.83 12.69 -10.98
N GLU A 513 -17.18 12.46 -12.26
CA GLU A 513 -16.83 13.39 -13.34
C GLU A 513 -17.62 14.69 -13.28
N ASP A 514 -18.89 14.67 -12.86
CA ASP A 514 -19.66 15.90 -12.59
C ASP A 514 -19.00 16.73 -11.49
N TYR A 515 -18.39 16.08 -10.49
CA TYR A 515 -17.60 16.76 -9.48
C TYR A 515 -16.23 17.22 -10.02
N LEU A 516 -15.41 16.34 -10.60
CA LEU A 516 -14.05 16.65 -11.04
C LEU A 516 -14.00 17.66 -12.20
N VAL A 517 -15.00 17.64 -13.09
CA VAL A 517 -15.02 18.48 -14.30
C VAL A 517 -15.90 19.70 -14.14
N ASP A 518 -17.14 19.52 -13.68
CA ASP A 518 -18.11 20.63 -13.60
C ASP A 518 -18.13 21.32 -12.23
N GLY A 519 -17.45 20.73 -11.20
CA GLY A 519 -17.45 21.25 -9.83
C GLY A 519 -18.77 21.08 -9.08
N LYS A 520 -19.62 20.15 -9.55
CA LYS A 520 -20.88 19.84 -8.88
C LYS A 520 -20.61 18.96 -7.66
N VAL A 521 -20.57 19.57 -6.49
CA VAL A 521 -20.38 18.85 -5.23
C VAL A 521 -21.64 18.03 -4.93
N PRO A 522 -21.58 16.68 -4.90
CA PRO A 522 -22.76 15.88 -4.60
C PRO A 522 -23.13 15.94 -3.13
N ASN A 523 -24.36 15.55 -2.79
CA ASN A 523 -24.71 15.19 -1.43
C ASN A 523 -24.20 13.77 -1.12
N ASP A 524 -24.14 13.43 0.17
CA ASP A 524 -23.92 12.05 0.60
C ASP A 524 -25.06 11.18 0.06
N GLN A 525 -24.69 10.08 -0.58
CA GLN A 525 -25.64 9.19 -1.22
C GLN A 525 -25.11 7.77 -1.37
N SER A 526 -26.00 6.85 -1.68
CA SER A 526 -25.65 5.46 -2.02
C SER A 526 -25.92 5.20 -3.49
N LEU A 527 -25.00 4.48 -4.14
CA LEU A 527 -25.14 4.01 -5.51
C LEU A 527 -24.94 2.49 -5.56
N PRO A 528 -25.60 1.77 -6.49
CA PRO A 528 -25.42 0.33 -6.62
C PRO A 528 -24.04 -0.02 -7.19
N GLY A 529 -23.45 -1.10 -6.70
CA GLY A 529 -22.27 -1.73 -7.28
C GLY A 529 -22.59 -2.54 -8.54
N LEU A 530 -21.55 -3.01 -9.19
CA LEU A 530 -21.68 -3.93 -10.31
C LEU A 530 -21.91 -5.37 -9.81
N PRO A 531 -22.63 -6.21 -10.58
CA PRO A 531 -22.83 -7.61 -10.20
C PRO A 531 -21.51 -8.39 -10.13
N LEU A 532 -21.51 -9.47 -9.35
CA LEU A 532 -20.41 -10.43 -9.34
C LEU A 532 -20.29 -11.14 -10.70
N PRO A 533 -19.08 -11.59 -11.10
CA PRO A 533 -18.86 -12.22 -12.39
C PRO A 533 -19.64 -13.56 -12.50
N VAL A 534 -19.97 -13.94 -13.73
CA VAL A 534 -20.51 -15.25 -14.05
C VAL A 534 -19.37 -16.05 -14.71
N PRO A 535 -18.97 -17.20 -14.13
CA PRO A 535 -17.92 -18.01 -14.73
C PRO A 535 -18.40 -18.68 -16.03
N ALA A 536 -17.46 -19.05 -16.89
CA ALA A 536 -17.79 -19.85 -18.07
C ALA A 536 -18.43 -21.17 -17.65
N GLY A 537 -19.62 -21.49 -18.22
CA GLY A 537 -20.40 -22.67 -17.85
C GLY A 537 -21.25 -22.51 -16.58
N GLY A 538 -21.34 -21.28 -16.04
CA GLY A 538 -22.12 -20.96 -14.83
C GLY A 538 -23.59 -20.56 -15.10
#